data_82620b8c0ff234e0031bd57149e9066d
#
_entry.id   82620b8c0ff234e0031bd57149e9066d
#
_cell.length_a   1.000
_cell.length_b   1.000
_cell.length_c   1.000
_cell.angle_alpha   90.00
_cell.angle_beta   90.00
_cell.angle_gamma   90.00
#
_symmetry.space_group_name_H-M   'P 1'
#
loop_
_entity.id
_entity.type
_entity.pdbx_description
1 polymer ?
#
loop_
_entity_poly.entity_id
_entity_poly.type
_entity_poly.pdbx_seq_one_letter_code
_entity_poly.pdbx_strand_id
1 'polypeptide(L)'
;MRPAPRILFRDHRLVAVDKPAGTVVHRGWANDDEPLLQAVRDLVGQHVFPVHRLDRGASGIVLFALDAEATARLALSWRDPLCIDKRYLAITRGHPPPHVLIDHPIPREPGAERVDAVTEVWLRETIGRYALVEARPHTGRLHQIRRHLKHLACPLVGDVKYGKGEHNRRWRSEHGLQRLALHATRLTFPHPETQMPITVLAELPEDFAAALVSARRAYVEPAAAPLPP
;
A
#
# COMPACT_ATOMS: atom_id res chain seq x y z
N MET A 1 -23.57 -0.03 -6.60
CA MET A 1 -23.02 0.95 -5.64
C MET A 1 -21.83 0.30 -4.95
N ARG A 2 -20.68 0.96 -4.88
CA ARG A 2 -19.55 0.48 -4.07
C ARG A 2 -19.88 0.68 -2.59
N PRO A 3 -19.46 -0.22 -1.68
CA PRO A 3 -19.67 0.00 -0.24
C PRO A 3 -18.95 1.27 0.20
N ALA A 4 -19.55 1.98 1.15
CA ALA A 4 -18.93 3.16 1.75
C ALA A 4 -17.56 2.80 2.38
N PRO A 5 -16.53 3.66 2.28
CA PRO A 5 -15.24 3.37 2.88
C PRO A 5 -15.37 3.28 4.41
N ARG A 6 -14.71 2.26 5.00
CA ARG A 6 -14.69 2.07 6.46
C ARG A 6 -13.85 3.17 7.12
N ILE A 7 -14.41 3.88 8.10
CA ILE A 7 -13.65 4.81 8.93
C ILE A 7 -12.79 4.01 9.91
N LEU A 8 -11.49 4.29 9.93
CA LEU A 8 -10.50 3.70 10.83
C LEU A 8 -10.19 4.59 12.03
N PHE A 9 -10.25 5.90 11.82
CA PHE A 9 -10.05 6.93 12.84
C PHE A 9 -10.83 8.19 12.44
N ARG A 10 -11.42 8.88 13.40
CA ARG A 10 -12.05 10.18 13.18
C ARG A 10 -12.02 10.99 14.46
N ASP A 11 -11.69 12.27 14.32
CA ASP A 11 -11.89 13.30 15.34
C ASP A 11 -12.46 14.59 14.70
N HIS A 12 -12.31 15.74 15.36
CA HIS A 12 -12.82 17.01 14.85
C HIS A 12 -11.94 17.65 13.75
N ARG A 13 -10.71 17.15 13.54
CA ARG A 13 -9.73 17.67 12.55
C ARG A 13 -9.42 16.70 11.43
N LEU A 14 -9.64 15.40 11.65
CA LEU A 14 -9.12 14.33 10.80
C LEU A 14 -10.13 13.21 10.58
N VAL A 15 -10.03 12.57 9.43
CA VAL A 15 -10.61 11.24 9.17
C VAL A 15 -9.64 10.36 8.40
N ALA A 16 -9.38 9.17 8.92
CA ALA A 16 -8.64 8.13 8.21
C ALA A 16 -9.61 7.00 7.81
N VAL A 17 -9.50 6.57 6.57
CA VAL A 17 -10.39 5.52 6.01
C VAL A 17 -9.58 4.39 5.40
N ASP A 18 -10.19 3.21 5.35
CA ASP A 18 -9.69 2.06 4.60
C ASP A 18 -10.12 2.17 3.14
N LYS A 19 -9.16 2.48 2.27
CA LYS A 19 -9.39 2.57 0.83
C LYS A 19 -9.44 1.16 0.21
N PRO A 20 -10.50 0.76 -0.46
CA PRO A 20 -10.52 -0.48 -1.22
C PRO A 20 -9.58 -0.39 -2.44
N ALA A 21 -9.05 -1.54 -2.88
CA ALA A 21 -8.33 -1.63 -4.13
C ALA A 21 -9.25 -1.28 -5.33
N GLY A 22 -8.64 -0.75 -6.39
CA GLY A 22 -9.39 -0.34 -7.59
C GLY A 22 -9.97 1.08 -7.54
N THR A 23 -9.99 1.74 -6.38
CA THR A 23 -10.50 3.11 -6.21
C THR A 23 -9.33 4.11 -6.27
N VAL A 24 -9.51 5.24 -6.96
CA VAL A 24 -8.57 6.37 -6.93
C VAL A 24 -8.90 7.27 -5.73
N VAL A 25 -7.87 7.95 -5.19
CA VAL A 25 -8.10 8.88 -4.06
C VAL A 25 -8.82 10.14 -4.53
N HIS A 26 -8.38 10.72 -5.66
CA HIS A 26 -8.99 11.89 -6.30
C HIS A 26 -9.02 11.69 -7.81
N ARG A 27 -9.87 12.40 -8.52
CA ARG A 27 -9.96 12.33 -9.99
C ARG A 27 -8.60 12.62 -10.62
N GLY A 28 -8.17 11.74 -11.52
CA GLY A 28 -7.09 11.93 -12.46
C GLY A 28 -7.63 12.37 -13.83
N TRP A 29 -6.84 12.11 -14.87
CA TRP A 29 -7.17 12.42 -16.26
C TRP A 29 -8.22 11.47 -16.88
N ALA A 30 -8.56 10.37 -16.22
CA ALA A 30 -9.55 9.39 -16.72
C ALA A 30 -10.93 9.67 -16.11
N ASN A 31 -12.00 9.45 -16.89
CA ASN A 31 -13.39 9.41 -16.41
C ASN A 31 -13.60 8.12 -15.59
N ASP A 32 -12.94 8.06 -14.45
CA ASP A 32 -13.07 6.94 -13.53
C ASP A 32 -14.34 7.07 -12.68
N ASP A 33 -14.77 5.94 -12.14
CA ASP A 33 -15.79 5.86 -11.09
C ASP A 33 -15.53 6.87 -9.96
N GLU A 34 -16.53 7.09 -9.14
CA GLU A 34 -16.49 7.98 -7.99
C GLU A 34 -15.20 7.84 -7.16
N PRO A 35 -14.40 8.93 -7.01
CA PRO A 35 -13.17 8.88 -6.25
C PRO A 35 -13.43 8.75 -4.75
N LEU A 36 -12.47 8.21 -4.00
CA LEU A 36 -12.55 8.06 -2.54
C LEU A 36 -12.85 9.40 -1.84
N LEU A 37 -12.26 10.49 -2.33
CA LEU A 37 -12.49 11.85 -1.83
C LEU A 37 -14.00 12.18 -1.76
N GLN A 38 -14.74 11.86 -2.84
CA GLN A 38 -16.18 12.12 -2.90
C GLN A 38 -16.93 11.25 -1.90
N ALA A 39 -16.64 9.94 -1.87
CA ALA A 39 -17.27 9.01 -0.94
C ALA A 39 -17.01 9.37 0.52
N VAL A 40 -15.79 9.84 0.85
CA VAL A 40 -15.46 10.30 2.23
C VAL A 40 -16.17 11.60 2.55
N ARG A 41 -16.23 12.56 1.63
CA ARG A 41 -16.98 13.81 1.82
C ARG A 41 -18.44 13.54 2.14
N ASP A 42 -19.08 12.65 1.39
CA ASP A 42 -20.50 12.32 1.58
C ASP A 42 -20.71 11.54 2.90
N LEU A 43 -19.75 10.68 3.26
CA LEU A 43 -19.78 9.92 4.52
C LEU A 43 -19.66 10.82 5.77
N VAL A 44 -18.83 11.86 5.71
CA VAL A 44 -18.60 12.75 6.87
C VAL A 44 -19.51 13.98 6.87
N GLY A 45 -20.17 14.28 5.74
CA GLY A 45 -21.11 15.38 5.58
C GLY A 45 -20.46 16.76 5.46
N GLN A 46 -19.16 16.84 5.14
CA GLN A 46 -18.44 18.09 4.97
C GLN A 46 -17.27 17.97 4.00
N HIS A 47 -16.69 19.09 3.61
CA HIS A 47 -15.50 19.11 2.75
C HIS A 47 -14.33 18.43 3.43
N VAL A 48 -13.55 17.63 2.65
CA VAL A 48 -12.37 16.92 3.13
C VAL A 48 -11.18 17.16 2.19
N PHE A 49 -9.97 17.16 2.75
CA PHE A 49 -8.73 17.43 2.04
C PHE A 49 -7.81 16.19 2.12
N PRO A 50 -7.43 15.57 1.00
CA PRO A 50 -6.55 14.42 1.03
C PRO A 50 -5.14 14.84 1.44
N VAL A 51 -4.61 14.25 2.51
CA VAL A 51 -3.25 14.52 3.00
C VAL A 51 -2.20 13.77 2.17
N HIS A 52 -2.56 12.58 1.73
CA HIS A 52 -1.72 11.75 0.86
C HIS A 52 -2.57 10.88 -0.07
N ARG A 53 -1.91 10.09 -0.89
CA ARG A 53 -2.57 9.20 -1.84
C ARG A 53 -2.00 7.78 -1.81
N LEU A 54 -2.82 6.84 -2.25
CA LEU A 54 -2.41 5.48 -2.62
C LEU A 54 -2.63 5.27 -4.12
N ASP A 55 -1.88 4.33 -4.69
CA ASP A 55 -2.13 3.86 -6.06
C ASP A 55 -3.55 3.28 -6.18
N ARG A 56 -4.13 3.34 -7.38
CA ARG A 56 -5.46 2.77 -7.65
C ARG A 56 -5.56 1.31 -7.23
N GLY A 57 -4.55 0.49 -7.58
CA GLY A 57 -4.54 -0.94 -7.26
C GLY A 57 -4.22 -1.28 -5.81
N ALA A 58 -3.63 -0.35 -5.04
CA ALA A 58 -3.34 -0.54 -3.62
C ALA A 58 -4.57 -0.30 -2.76
N SER A 59 -4.59 -0.90 -1.57
CA SER A 59 -5.62 -0.69 -0.54
C SER A 59 -5.01 -0.20 0.77
N GLY A 60 -5.85 0.15 1.74
CA GLY A 60 -5.45 0.50 3.10
C GLY A 60 -5.61 1.97 3.45
N ILE A 61 -4.89 2.43 4.44
CA ILE A 61 -5.10 3.72 5.11
C ILE A 61 -4.91 4.89 4.15
N VAL A 62 -5.91 5.77 4.10
CA VAL A 62 -5.82 7.12 3.52
C VAL A 62 -6.34 8.13 4.54
N LEU A 63 -5.53 9.17 4.80
CA LEU A 63 -5.83 10.24 5.73
C LEU A 63 -6.35 11.47 4.98
N PHE A 64 -7.41 12.05 5.52
CA PHE A 64 -7.97 13.33 5.09
C PHE A 64 -8.01 14.29 6.29
N ALA A 65 -7.72 15.55 6.03
CA ALA A 65 -8.00 16.64 6.97
C ALA A 65 -9.43 17.18 6.74
N LEU A 66 -10.05 17.67 7.78
CA LEU A 66 -11.42 18.21 7.76
C LEU A 66 -11.45 19.74 7.59
N ASP A 67 -10.29 20.38 7.64
CA ASP A 67 -10.14 21.81 7.42
C ASP A 67 -8.77 22.20 6.82
N ALA A 68 -8.66 23.44 6.36
CA ALA A 68 -7.47 23.97 5.69
C ALA A 68 -6.26 24.10 6.62
N GLU A 69 -6.47 24.46 7.90
CA GLU A 69 -5.38 24.60 8.88
C GLU A 69 -4.73 23.26 9.18
N ALA A 70 -5.55 22.22 9.47
CA ALA A 70 -5.06 20.85 9.66
C ALA A 70 -4.31 20.35 8.42
N THR A 71 -4.82 20.67 7.23
CA THR A 71 -4.15 20.34 5.96
C THR A 71 -2.76 20.97 5.87
N ALA A 72 -2.65 22.26 6.16
CA ALA A 72 -1.37 22.98 6.10
C ALA A 72 -0.35 22.44 7.11
N ARG A 73 -0.77 22.18 8.35
CA ARG A 73 0.09 21.61 9.41
C ARG A 73 0.58 20.21 9.04
N LEU A 74 -0.30 19.34 8.56
CA LEU A 74 0.07 18.01 8.11
C LEU A 74 0.99 18.05 6.89
N ALA A 75 0.78 18.97 5.94
CA ALA A 75 1.67 19.13 4.80
C ALA A 75 3.11 19.46 5.20
N LEU A 76 3.32 20.17 6.30
CA LEU A 76 4.65 20.42 6.88
C LEU A 76 5.23 19.13 7.46
N SER A 77 4.48 18.40 8.26
CA SER A 77 4.92 17.12 8.84
C SER A 77 5.24 16.07 7.76
N TRP A 78 4.52 16.08 6.63
CA TRP A 78 4.75 15.16 5.50
C TRP A 78 6.07 15.40 4.75
N ARG A 79 6.70 16.55 4.95
CA ARG A 79 8.04 16.85 4.38
C ARG A 79 9.17 16.26 5.20
N ASP A 80 8.93 15.97 6.48
CA ASP A 80 9.92 15.35 7.36
C ASP A 80 9.70 13.82 7.43
N PRO A 81 10.64 13.02 6.90
CA PRO A 81 10.55 11.57 6.94
C PRO A 81 10.54 10.97 8.37
N LEU A 82 11.00 11.73 9.36
CA LEU A 82 11.03 11.30 10.76
C LEU A 82 9.66 11.43 11.44
N CYS A 83 8.83 12.34 10.94
CA CYS A 83 7.50 12.60 11.51
C CYS A 83 6.45 11.59 11.07
N ILE A 84 6.65 10.90 9.94
CA ILE A 84 5.65 10.04 9.32
C ILE A 84 6.18 8.62 9.16
N ASP A 85 5.54 7.65 9.81
CA ASP A 85 5.81 6.23 9.57
C ASP A 85 4.66 5.58 8.79
N LYS A 86 4.97 5.12 7.60
CA LYS A 86 4.03 4.41 6.70
C LYS A 86 4.51 2.98 6.54
N ARG A 87 3.65 2.00 6.83
CA ARG A 87 3.97 0.58 6.66
C ARG A 87 2.99 -0.06 5.69
N TYR A 88 3.55 -0.88 4.82
CA TYR A 88 2.81 -1.61 3.80
C TYR A 88 3.17 -3.08 3.87
N LEU A 89 2.17 -3.94 3.72
CA LEU A 89 2.41 -5.34 3.39
C LEU A 89 2.24 -5.55 1.90
N ALA A 90 3.11 -6.37 1.33
CA ALA A 90 3.09 -6.68 -0.09
C ALA A 90 3.53 -8.13 -0.34
N ILE A 91 3.04 -8.70 -1.46
CA ILE A 91 3.51 -10.00 -1.94
C ILE A 91 4.38 -9.78 -3.16
N THR A 92 5.60 -10.31 -3.12
CA THR A 92 6.58 -10.23 -4.20
C THR A 92 6.76 -11.56 -4.91
N ARG A 93 7.14 -11.50 -6.17
CA ARG A 93 7.79 -12.61 -6.86
C ARG A 93 9.29 -12.55 -6.58
N GLY A 94 9.86 -13.63 -6.09
CA GLY A 94 11.26 -13.66 -5.63
C GLY A 94 11.38 -13.20 -4.18
N HIS A 95 12.55 -13.41 -3.64
CA HIS A 95 12.87 -13.16 -2.24
C HIS A 95 13.86 -12.00 -2.16
N PRO A 96 13.49 -10.83 -1.65
CA PRO A 96 14.46 -9.80 -1.33
C PRO A 96 15.34 -10.26 -0.16
N PRO A 97 16.48 -9.60 0.10
CA PRO A 97 17.25 -9.81 1.32
C PRO A 97 16.38 -9.72 2.58
N PRO A 98 16.76 -10.37 3.70
CA PRO A 98 15.99 -10.33 4.96
C PRO A 98 15.64 -8.91 5.40
N HIS A 99 16.56 -7.98 5.19
CA HIS A 99 16.39 -6.54 5.37
C HIS A 99 17.23 -5.79 4.33
N VAL A 100 16.65 -4.77 3.71
CA VAL A 100 17.35 -3.92 2.74
C VAL A 100 16.82 -2.50 2.75
N LEU A 101 17.73 -1.53 2.72
CA LEU A 101 17.44 -0.13 2.41
C LEU A 101 17.69 0.10 0.92
N ILE A 102 16.65 0.43 0.18
CA ILE A 102 16.73 0.73 -1.25
C ILE A 102 16.80 2.25 -1.39
N ASP A 103 18.01 2.75 -1.56
CA ASP A 103 18.29 4.14 -1.91
C ASP A 103 18.57 4.20 -3.41
N HIS A 104 17.50 4.38 -4.19
CA HIS A 104 17.59 4.37 -5.66
C HIS A 104 16.65 5.41 -6.27
N PRO A 105 17.21 6.45 -6.90
CA PRO A 105 16.41 7.50 -7.52
C PRO A 105 15.45 6.94 -8.59
N ILE A 106 14.23 7.44 -8.62
CA ILE A 106 13.20 7.04 -9.59
C ILE A 106 12.71 8.24 -10.40
N PRO A 107 12.37 8.09 -11.69
CA PRO A 107 11.89 9.23 -12.49
C PRO A 107 10.55 9.75 -11.97
N ARG A 108 10.36 11.07 -11.96
CA ARG A 108 9.07 11.70 -11.61
C ARG A 108 7.95 11.18 -12.49
N GLU A 109 8.21 11.15 -13.79
CA GLU A 109 7.34 10.67 -14.84
C GLU A 109 8.16 9.87 -15.85
N PRO A 110 7.54 9.09 -16.75
CA PRO A 110 8.27 8.41 -17.81
C PRO A 110 9.13 9.39 -18.63
N GLY A 111 10.45 9.15 -18.68
CA GLY A 111 11.40 10.00 -19.40
C GLY A 111 11.86 11.27 -18.67
N ALA A 112 11.30 11.58 -17.52
CA ALA A 112 11.68 12.74 -16.72
C ALA A 112 12.92 12.48 -15.84
N GLU A 113 13.45 13.56 -15.26
CA GLU A 113 14.54 13.50 -14.29
C GLU A 113 14.22 12.55 -13.12
N ARG A 114 15.28 11.88 -12.66
CA ARG A 114 15.19 11.01 -11.47
C ARG A 114 15.28 11.84 -10.21
N VAL A 115 14.46 11.51 -9.23
CA VAL A 115 14.42 12.15 -7.91
C VAL A 115 14.69 11.13 -6.84
N ASP A 116 15.31 11.56 -5.75
CA ASP A 116 15.65 10.72 -4.61
C ASP A 116 14.42 9.99 -4.10
N ALA A 117 14.61 8.71 -3.87
CA ALA A 117 13.59 7.82 -3.36
C ALA A 117 14.24 6.76 -2.48
N VAL A 118 13.73 6.63 -1.25
CA VAL A 118 14.26 5.69 -0.26
C VAL A 118 13.13 4.83 0.28
N THR A 119 13.31 3.50 0.23
CA THR A 119 12.36 2.52 0.79
C THR A 119 13.12 1.46 1.56
N GLU A 120 12.72 1.22 2.77
CA GLU A 120 13.20 0.14 3.61
C GLU A 120 12.27 -1.06 3.48
N VAL A 121 12.83 -2.27 3.35
CA VAL A 121 12.06 -3.50 3.11
C VAL A 121 12.56 -4.60 4.04
N TRP A 122 11.62 -5.31 4.67
CA TRP A 122 11.85 -6.50 5.48
C TRP A 122 11.14 -7.70 4.85
N LEU A 123 11.86 -8.78 4.65
CA LEU A 123 11.29 -10.08 4.34
C LEU A 123 10.59 -10.60 5.61
N ARG A 124 9.28 -10.85 5.51
CA ARG A 124 8.49 -11.36 6.64
C ARG A 124 8.29 -12.87 6.55
N GLU A 125 8.15 -13.39 5.34
CA GLU A 125 7.87 -14.81 5.11
C GLU A 125 8.26 -15.19 3.67
N THR A 126 8.78 -16.40 3.47
CA THR A 126 8.97 -17.01 2.16
C THR A 126 7.83 -17.98 1.85
N ILE A 127 7.28 -17.91 0.63
CA ILE A 127 6.12 -18.71 0.19
C ILE A 127 6.45 -19.31 -1.17
N GLY A 128 7.19 -20.42 -1.19
CA GLY A 128 7.74 -20.99 -2.41
C GLY A 128 8.62 -19.97 -3.13
N ARG A 129 8.27 -19.61 -4.38
CA ARG A 129 8.97 -18.59 -5.18
C ARG A 129 8.51 -17.15 -4.91
N TYR A 130 7.66 -16.94 -3.94
CA TYR A 130 7.11 -15.65 -3.53
C TYR A 130 7.53 -15.30 -2.12
N ALA A 131 7.30 -14.05 -1.73
CA ALA A 131 7.54 -13.61 -0.37
C ALA A 131 6.48 -12.62 0.10
N LEU A 132 6.14 -12.67 1.37
CA LEU A 132 5.47 -11.59 2.08
C LEU A 132 6.55 -10.62 2.58
N VAL A 133 6.42 -9.36 2.24
CA VAL A 133 7.36 -8.31 2.66
C VAL A 133 6.62 -7.18 3.35
N GLU A 134 7.28 -6.55 4.30
CA GLU A 134 6.88 -5.23 4.81
C GLU A 134 7.76 -4.16 4.16
N ALA A 135 7.16 -3.06 3.76
CA ALA A 135 7.86 -1.93 3.15
C ALA A 135 7.55 -0.63 3.89
N ARG A 136 8.60 0.17 4.15
CA ARG A 136 8.53 1.52 4.70
C ARG A 136 9.11 2.51 3.70
N PRO A 137 8.29 3.26 2.96
CA PRO A 137 8.78 4.34 2.11
C PRO A 137 9.09 5.57 2.97
N HIS A 138 10.35 6.02 2.95
CA HIS A 138 10.79 7.26 3.59
C HIS A 138 10.46 8.50 2.75
N THR A 139 10.28 8.33 1.46
CA THR A 139 9.81 9.34 0.49
C THR A 139 8.46 8.94 -0.08
N GLY A 140 7.81 9.81 -0.86
CA GLY A 140 6.46 9.57 -1.40
C GLY A 140 6.37 9.73 -2.92
N ARG A 141 7.23 9.02 -3.71
CA ARG A 141 7.24 9.15 -5.17
C ARG A 141 6.22 8.22 -5.82
N LEU A 142 5.82 8.57 -7.04
CA LEU A 142 4.83 7.79 -7.81
C LEU A 142 5.27 6.34 -8.00
N HIS A 143 4.44 5.39 -7.54
CA HIS A 143 4.69 3.94 -7.60
C HIS A 143 6.00 3.51 -6.91
N GLN A 144 6.49 4.24 -5.91
CA GLN A 144 7.82 4.06 -5.32
C GLN A 144 8.10 2.62 -4.90
N ILE A 145 7.28 2.02 -4.03
CA ILE A 145 7.47 0.65 -3.53
C ILE A 145 7.50 -0.35 -4.70
N ARG A 146 6.61 -0.19 -5.67
CA ARG A 146 6.50 -1.05 -6.86
C ARG A 146 7.77 -1.01 -7.72
N ARG A 147 8.33 0.19 -7.92
CA ARG A 147 9.57 0.41 -8.70
C ARG A 147 10.80 -0.11 -7.96
N HIS A 148 10.90 0.13 -6.66
CA HIS A 148 12.01 -0.33 -5.83
C HIS A 148 12.06 -1.85 -5.76
N LEU A 149 10.92 -2.51 -5.50
CA LEU A 149 10.88 -3.98 -5.50
C LEU A 149 11.16 -4.58 -6.88
N LYS A 150 10.71 -3.91 -7.97
CA LYS A 150 11.13 -4.30 -9.32
C LYS A 150 12.64 -4.15 -9.52
N HIS A 151 13.27 -3.09 -8.98
CA HIS A 151 14.71 -2.87 -9.05
C HIS A 151 15.50 -4.01 -8.41
N LEU A 152 15.00 -4.57 -7.31
CA LEU A 152 15.54 -5.78 -6.66
C LEU A 152 15.20 -7.10 -7.39
N ALA A 153 14.65 -7.06 -8.60
CA ALA A 153 14.13 -8.21 -9.31
C ALA A 153 13.00 -8.97 -8.55
N CYS A 154 12.37 -8.34 -7.56
CA CYS A 154 11.27 -8.85 -6.75
C CYS A 154 9.96 -8.06 -7.00
N PRO A 155 9.43 -8.00 -8.25
CA PRO A 155 8.23 -7.22 -8.55
C PRO A 155 7.02 -7.74 -7.77
N LEU A 156 6.06 -6.83 -7.52
CA LEU A 156 4.83 -7.16 -6.82
C LEU A 156 3.93 -8.09 -7.63
N VAL A 157 3.28 -9.00 -6.95
CA VAL A 157 2.17 -9.80 -7.48
C VAL A 157 0.98 -8.87 -7.80
N GLY A 158 0.31 -9.13 -8.92
CA GLY A 158 -0.82 -8.31 -9.38
C GLY A 158 -0.43 -6.96 -10.00
N ASP A 159 0.86 -6.63 -10.07
CA ASP A 159 1.33 -5.41 -10.72
C ASP A 159 1.35 -5.57 -12.24
N VAL A 160 0.39 -4.92 -12.91
CA VAL A 160 0.26 -4.99 -14.38
C VAL A 160 1.31 -4.15 -15.11
N LYS A 161 1.91 -3.15 -14.43
CA LYS A 161 2.89 -2.23 -15.05
C LYS A 161 4.33 -2.68 -14.87
N TYR A 162 4.68 -3.17 -13.68
CA TYR A 162 6.05 -3.51 -13.31
C TYR A 162 6.26 -5.00 -13.04
N GLY A 163 5.18 -5.76 -12.92
CA GLY A 163 5.19 -7.19 -12.62
C GLY A 163 5.33 -8.08 -13.86
N LYS A 164 5.18 -9.37 -13.65
CA LYS A 164 5.20 -10.41 -14.69
C LYS A 164 3.80 -10.98 -14.90
N GLY A 165 3.29 -10.88 -16.11
CA GLY A 165 1.92 -11.28 -16.45
C GLY A 165 1.58 -12.73 -16.13
N GLU A 166 2.53 -13.67 -16.30
CA GLU A 166 2.37 -15.08 -15.95
C GLU A 166 2.06 -15.26 -14.46
N HIS A 167 2.88 -14.66 -13.57
CA HIS A 167 2.68 -14.74 -12.12
C HIS A 167 1.38 -14.05 -11.69
N ASN A 168 1.02 -12.94 -12.33
CA ASN A 168 -0.24 -12.26 -12.05
C ASN A 168 -1.45 -13.14 -12.44
N ARG A 169 -1.39 -13.85 -13.58
CA ARG A 169 -2.43 -14.79 -13.99
C ARG A 169 -2.52 -15.95 -12.99
N ARG A 170 -1.39 -16.53 -12.61
CA ARG A 170 -1.32 -17.62 -11.63
C ARG A 170 -1.98 -17.24 -10.31
N TRP A 171 -1.62 -16.11 -9.73
CA TRP A 171 -2.22 -15.65 -8.46
C TRP A 171 -3.72 -15.39 -8.58
N ARG A 172 -4.15 -14.95 -9.75
CA ARG A 172 -5.57 -14.74 -10.04
C ARG A 172 -6.34 -16.06 -10.13
N SER A 173 -5.81 -17.05 -10.83
CA SER A 173 -6.49 -18.34 -11.04
C SER A 173 -6.37 -19.29 -9.86
N GLU A 174 -5.19 -19.35 -9.21
CA GLU A 174 -4.89 -20.34 -8.17
C GLU A 174 -5.20 -19.82 -6.75
N HIS A 175 -5.06 -18.52 -6.51
CA HIS A 175 -5.20 -17.93 -5.17
C HIS A 175 -6.28 -16.84 -5.08
N GLY A 176 -6.99 -16.54 -6.18
CA GLY A 176 -8.11 -15.60 -6.19
C GLY A 176 -7.74 -14.11 -6.10
N LEU A 177 -6.44 -13.74 -6.14
CA LEU A 177 -6.01 -12.35 -6.00
C LEU A 177 -6.11 -11.59 -7.34
N GLN A 178 -7.14 -10.77 -7.49
CA GLN A 178 -7.46 -10.05 -8.73
C GLN A 178 -6.75 -8.70 -8.88
N ARG A 179 -6.00 -8.24 -7.89
CA ARG A 179 -5.48 -6.88 -7.76
C ARG A 179 -4.00 -6.85 -7.40
N LEU A 180 -3.45 -5.65 -7.31
CA LEU A 180 -2.10 -5.41 -6.79
C LEU A 180 -2.00 -5.87 -5.32
N ALA A 181 -1.03 -6.73 -5.04
CA ALA A 181 -0.73 -7.21 -3.69
C ALA A 181 0.06 -6.15 -2.90
N LEU A 182 -0.58 -5.03 -2.60
CA LEU A 182 -0.02 -3.91 -1.82
C LEU A 182 -1.11 -3.31 -0.93
N HIS A 183 -0.86 -3.28 0.37
CA HIS A 183 -1.80 -2.78 1.37
C HIS A 183 -1.09 -1.91 2.40
N ALA A 184 -1.59 -0.69 2.63
CA ALA A 184 -1.12 0.23 3.66
C ALA A 184 -1.70 -0.17 5.02
N THR A 185 -0.90 -0.86 5.84
CA THR A 185 -1.34 -1.47 7.11
C THR A 185 -1.25 -0.55 8.30
N ARG A 186 -0.28 0.39 8.29
CA ARG A 186 -0.05 1.31 9.41
C ARG A 186 0.37 2.69 8.92
N LEU A 187 -0.17 3.70 9.58
CA LEU A 187 0.20 5.09 9.39
C LEU A 187 0.33 5.74 10.76
N THR A 188 1.54 6.23 11.09
CA THR A 188 1.80 7.04 12.29
C THR A 188 2.19 8.45 11.87
N PHE A 189 1.58 9.45 12.50
CA PHE A 189 1.77 10.87 12.18
C PHE A 189 1.45 11.73 13.40
N PRO A 190 1.98 12.96 13.52
CA PRO A 190 1.62 13.90 14.59
C PRO A 190 0.23 14.49 14.33
N HIS A 191 -0.60 14.53 15.36
CA HIS A 191 -1.90 15.23 15.28
C HIS A 191 -1.68 16.73 14.98
N PRO A 192 -2.40 17.32 14.03
CA PRO A 192 -2.12 18.71 13.59
C PRO A 192 -2.26 19.75 14.69
N GLU A 193 -3.08 19.53 15.70
CA GLU A 193 -3.31 20.43 16.80
C GLU A 193 -2.43 20.13 18.02
N THR A 194 -2.45 18.90 18.51
CA THR A 194 -1.78 18.50 19.76
C THR A 194 -0.32 18.09 19.57
N GLN A 195 0.11 17.81 18.34
CA GLN A 195 1.41 17.25 17.97
C GLN A 195 1.69 15.87 18.59
N MET A 196 0.75 15.28 19.29
CA MET A 196 0.85 13.92 19.82
C MET A 196 0.79 12.91 18.67
N PRO A 197 1.59 11.83 18.71
CA PRO A 197 1.58 10.81 17.67
C PRO A 197 0.27 10.03 17.67
N ILE A 198 -0.36 9.94 16.49
CA ILE A 198 -1.50 9.07 16.22
C ILE A 198 -1.02 7.90 15.38
N THR A 199 -1.41 6.68 15.74
CA THR A 199 -1.21 5.48 14.94
C THR A 199 -2.55 4.93 14.49
N VAL A 200 -2.76 4.85 13.19
CA VAL A 200 -3.92 4.20 12.56
C VAL A 200 -3.47 2.87 11.99
N LEU A 201 -4.29 1.84 12.19
CA LEU A 201 -4.07 0.48 11.68
C LEU A 201 -5.20 0.08 10.73
N ALA A 202 -4.85 -0.66 9.67
CA ALA A 202 -5.80 -1.31 8.78
C ALA A 202 -5.46 -2.80 8.70
N GLU A 203 -6.47 -3.63 8.93
CA GLU A 203 -6.38 -5.08 8.74
C GLU A 203 -6.25 -5.43 7.27
N LEU A 204 -5.63 -6.56 6.97
CA LEU A 204 -5.58 -7.07 5.60
C LEU A 204 -7.01 -7.30 5.08
N PRO A 205 -7.34 -6.81 3.88
CA PRO A 205 -8.63 -7.10 3.28
C PRO A 205 -8.78 -8.61 3.01
N GLU A 206 -10.01 -9.07 3.06
CA GLU A 206 -10.35 -10.50 2.95
C GLU A 206 -9.74 -11.18 1.73
N ASP A 207 -9.81 -10.53 0.56
CA ASP A 207 -9.24 -11.05 -0.69
C ASP A 207 -7.72 -11.25 -0.61
N PHE A 208 -7.02 -10.33 0.06
CA PHE A 208 -5.57 -10.43 0.27
C PHE A 208 -5.24 -11.53 1.28
N ALA A 209 -5.95 -11.55 2.42
CA ALA A 209 -5.73 -12.54 3.47
C ALA A 209 -6.02 -13.96 2.98
N ALA A 210 -7.14 -14.16 2.29
CA ALA A 210 -7.52 -15.45 1.70
C ALA A 210 -6.50 -15.94 0.66
N ALA A 211 -6.04 -15.04 -0.22
CA ALA A 211 -5.01 -15.38 -1.21
C ALA A 211 -3.69 -15.79 -0.55
N LEU A 212 -3.29 -15.11 0.53
CA LEU A 212 -2.09 -15.44 1.29
C LEU A 212 -2.21 -16.82 1.96
N VAL A 213 -3.35 -17.12 2.56
CA VAL A 213 -3.63 -18.45 3.15
C VAL A 213 -3.60 -19.54 2.08
N SER A 214 -4.24 -19.31 0.93
CA SER A 214 -4.24 -20.24 -0.21
C SER A 214 -2.81 -20.50 -0.71
N ALA A 215 -2.00 -19.45 -0.87
CA ALA A 215 -0.62 -19.59 -1.32
C ALA A 215 0.24 -20.37 -0.30
N ARG A 216 0.12 -20.08 0.99
CA ARG A 216 0.81 -20.83 2.04
C ARG A 216 0.53 -22.32 1.96
N ARG A 217 -0.73 -22.71 1.80
CA ARG A 217 -1.12 -24.13 1.67
C ARG A 217 -0.54 -24.79 0.41
N ALA A 218 -0.49 -24.06 -0.70
CA ALA A 218 0.01 -24.58 -1.97
C ALA A 218 1.55 -24.77 -1.98
N TYR A 219 2.28 -24.02 -1.15
CA TYR A 219 3.75 -24.02 -1.10
C TYR A 219 4.33 -24.60 0.19
N VAL A 220 3.51 -25.08 1.12
CA VAL A 220 4.00 -26.01 2.16
C VAL A 220 4.42 -27.28 1.43
N GLU A 221 5.71 -27.63 1.45
CA GLU A 221 6.18 -28.92 0.93
C GLU A 221 5.36 -30.04 1.59
N PRO A 222 4.84 -31.01 0.83
CA PRO A 222 4.30 -32.21 1.43
C PRO A 222 5.42 -32.79 2.31
N ALA A 223 5.13 -33.04 3.58
CA ALA A 223 6.08 -33.66 4.50
C ALA A 223 6.74 -34.84 3.73
N ALA A 224 8.06 -34.85 3.69
CA ALA A 224 8.81 -35.85 2.94
C ALA A 224 8.19 -37.23 3.22
N ALA A 225 7.75 -37.92 2.15
CA ALA A 225 7.21 -39.25 2.28
C ALA A 225 8.25 -40.06 3.06
N PRO A 226 7.86 -40.91 4.06
CA PRO A 226 8.80 -41.74 4.76
C PRO A 226 9.55 -42.59 3.74
N LEU A 227 10.87 -42.61 3.85
CA LEU A 227 11.72 -43.44 3.01
C LEU A 227 11.17 -44.87 3.07
N PRO A 228 11.02 -45.56 1.93
CA PRO A 228 10.59 -46.95 1.91
C PRO A 228 11.58 -47.80 2.72
N PRO A 229 11.09 -48.85 3.40
CA PRO A 229 11.87 -49.68 4.27
C PRO A 229 13.03 -50.39 3.56
#